data_4c3f1f7062777142bb85af867c32778e
#
_entry.id   4c3f1f7062777142bb85af867c32778e
#
_cell.length_a   1.000
_cell.length_b   1.000
_cell.length_c   1.000
_cell.angle_alpha   90.00
_cell.angle_beta   90.00
_cell.angle_gamma   90.00
#
_symmetry.space_group_name_H-M   'P 1'
#
loop_
_entity.id
_entity.type
_entity.pdbx_description
1 polymer ?
#
loop_
_entity_poly.entity_id
_entity_poly.type
_entity_poly.pdbx_seq_one_letter_code
_entity_poly.pdbx_strand_id
1 'polypeptide(L)'
;MKRLLSTLLLAGVVMWSASQAMAFKPAVLFDMGGKFDKSFNEGIWNGLEKFRKETGIKYREFEVRQEAQREQFLRKLASKGSDPILAVGFGQAAAVEKVAKEFPNTRFSIIDVNWLNLPNIQGIAFKEHEGSFLVGVLAAMKSQTGKVGFVGGMDIPLIHKFACGYVQGVKHINPGVVVYQKMTGTTPAAWNDPARGAQLAKAMYDSGADIVYAAAGGTGLGVLQAAADNNKLSIGVDSNQNHLQPGFVLSSMLKRVDVAAYEVFKSGHDGSWKPGFKILGLAEDGVGWSLDEHNAKLVTSAMKSKVEQVRKDIIAGNIKVHDYMSNNKCPVQ
;
A
#
# COMPACT_ATOMS: atom_id res chain seq x y z
N MET A 1 -74.41 -42.23 -32.57
CA MET A 1 -73.17 -41.68 -33.11
C MET A 1 -72.68 -40.61 -32.15
N LYS A 2 -71.80 -40.93 -31.18
CA LYS A 2 -71.24 -40.01 -30.19
C LYS A 2 -69.74 -39.92 -30.50
N ARG A 3 -69.24 -38.70 -30.84
CA ARG A 3 -67.81 -38.41 -31.03
C ARG A 3 -67.23 -38.00 -29.69
N LEU A 4 -66.29 -38.78 -29.19
CA LEU A 4 -65.41 -38.37 -28.07
C LEU A 4 -64.31 -37.47 -28.62
N LEU A 5 -64.23 -36.28 -28.13
CA LEU A 5 -63.03 -35.40 -28.27
C LEU A 5 -62.05 -35.67 -27.09
N SER A 6 -60.88 -36.16 -27.40
CA SER A 6 -59.77 -36.34 -26.46
C SER A 6 -58.94 -35.09 -26.49
N THR A 7 -58.95 -34.32 -25.40
CA THR A 7 -58.06 -33.15 -25.17
C THR A 7 -56.76 -33.63 -24.53
N LEU A 8 -55.65 -33.61 -25.28
CA LEU A 8 -54.31 -33.80 -24.73
C LEU A 8 -53.86 -32.48 -24.03
N LEU A 9 -53.72 -32.50 -22.70
CA LEU A 9 -52.98 -31.50 -21.96
C LEU A 9 -51.49 -31.77 -22.06
N LEU A 10 -50.75 -30.96 -22.82
CA LEU A 10 -49.29 -30.88 -22.73
C LEU A 10 -48.90 -30.10 -21.49
N ALA A 11 -48.48 -30.78 -20.43
CA ALA A 11 -47.83 -30.14 -19.28
C ALA A 11 -46.38 -29.79 -19.64
N GLY A 12 -46.10 -28.53 -19.96
CA GLY A 12 -44.76 -28.02 -20.16
C GLY A 12 -44.00 -27.96 -18.83
N VAL A 13 -43.07 -28.86 -18.62
CA VAL A 13 -42.13 -28.78 -17.49
C VAL A 13 -41.11 -27.68 -17.80
N VAL A 14 -41.30 -26.48 -17.25
CA VAL A 14 -40.29 -25.42 -17.24
C VAL A 14 -39.24 -25.84 -16.22
N MET A 15 -38.13 -26.44 -16.68
CA MET A 15 -36.95 -26.64 -15.87
C MET A 15 -36.33 -25.28 -15.62
N TRP A 16 -36.59 -24.71 -14.46
CA TRP A 16 -35.82 -23.57 -13.93
C TRP A 16 -34.44 -24.09 -13.54
N SER A 17 -33.46 -23.89 -14.42
CA SER A 17 -32.06 -24.08 -14.09
C SER A 17 -31.69 -22.99 -13.08
N ALA A 18 -31.83 -23.25 -11.78
CA ALA A 18 -31.27 -22.46 -10.75
C ALA A 18 -29.74 -22.57 -10.91
N SER A 19 -29.14 -21.63 -11.62
CA SER A 19 -27.70 -21.40 -11.56
C SER A 19 -27.39 -21.15 -10.08
N GLN A 20 -26.81 -22.15 -9.42
CA GLN A 20 -26.25 -21.95 -8.07
C GLN A 20 -25.14 -20.91 -8.23
N ALA A 21 -25.44 -19.65 -7.94
CA ALA A 21 -24.42 -18.65 -7.82
C ALA A 21 -23.39 -19.18 -6.83
N MET A 22 -22.21 -19.52 -7.32
CA MET A 22 -21.12 -19.96 -6.45
C MET A 22 -20.92 -18.88 -5.39
N ALA A 23 -21.02 -19.28 -4.12
CA ALA A 23 -20.87 -18.34 -3.01
C ALA A 23 -19.54 -17.59 -3.16
N PHE A 24 -19.57 -16.26 -3.14
CA PHE A 24 -18.39 -15.43 -3.20
C PHE A 24 -17.48 -15.73 -2.00
N LYS A 25 -16.23 -16.12 -2.25
CA LYS A 25 -15.29 -16.62 -1.24
C LYS A 25 -13.94 -15.90 -1.34
N PRO A 26 -13.87 -14.61 -1.09
CA PRO A 26 -12.62 -13.88 -1.21
C PRO A 26 -11.59 -14.33 -0.18
N ALA A 27 -10.30 -14.12 -0.50
CA ALA A 27 -9.21 -14.45 0.40
C ALA A 27 -8.06 -13.46 0.29
N VAL A 28 -7.26 -13.37 1.33
CA VAL A 28 -6.04 -12.57 1.37
C VAL A 28 -4.86 -13.39 1.90
N LEU A 29 -3.69 -13.16 1.31
CA LEU A 29 -2.40 -13.65 1.79
C LEU A 29 -1.53 -12.45 2.16
N PHE A 30 -1.38 -12.19 3.47
CA PHE A 30 -0.51 -11.13 3.99
C PHE A 30 0.96 -11.48 3.81
N ASP A 31 1.79 -10.47 3.57
CA ASP A 31 3.23 -10.65 3.44
C ASP A 31 3.94 -10.68 4.81
N MET A 32 5.22 -10.99 4.77
CA MET A 32 6.14 -10.94 5.91
C MET A 32 6.23 -9.51 6.45
N GLY A 33 6.40 -9.37 7.76
CA GLY A 33 6.39 -8.07 8.45
C GLY A 33 5.33 -7.97 9.55
N GLY A 34 4.34 -8.89 9.51
CA GLY A 34 3.26 -8.96 10.50
C GLY A 34 2.02 -8.21 10.05
N LYS A 35 0.86 -8.82 10.23
CA LYS A 35 -0.44 -8.28 9.83
C LYS A 35 -0.77 -6.93 10.49
N PHE A 36 -0.33 -6.73 11.73
CA PHE A 36 -0.62 -5.53 12.53
C PHE A 36 0.60 -4.61 12.67
N ASP A 37 1.24 -4.31 11.53
CA ASP A 37 2.44 -3.49 11.43
C ASP A 37 2.21 -1.97 11.60
N LYS A 38 0.96 -1.57 11.83
CA LYS A 38 0.51 -0.16 11.88
C LYS A 38 0.75 0.63 10.59
N SER A 39 1.03 -0.07 9.48
CA SER A 39 1.44 0.49 8.20
C SER A 39 0.74 -0.23 7.04
N PHE A 40 1.51 -0.97 6.23
CA PHE A 40 1.13 -1.60 4.98
C PHE A 40 0.13 -2.75 5.15
N ASN A 41 0.50 -3.79 5.93
CA ASN A 41 -0.37 -4.96 6.09
C ASN A 41 -1.65 -4.61 6.88
N GLU A 42 -1.53 -3.80 7.93
CA GLU A 42 -2.71 -3.37 8.70
C GLU A 42 -3.62 -2.46 7.86
N GLY A 43 -3.05 -1.64 6.97
CA GLY A 43 -3.82 -0.87 5.98
C GLY A 43 -4.67 -1.78 5.09
N ILE A 44 -4.08 -2.84 4.53
CA ILE A 44 -4.82 -3.85 3.76
C ILE A 44 -5.96 -4.46 4.61
N TRP A 45 -5.63 -4.91 5.81
CA TRP A 45 -6.62 -5.51 6.71
C TRP A 45 -7.78 -4.55 7.01
N ASN A 46 -7.51 -3.28 7.25
CA ASN A 46 -8.55 -2.25 7.47
C ASN A 46 -9.51 -2.13 6.29
N GLY A 47 -9.00 -2.16 5.06
CA GLY A 47 -9.83 -2.14 3.85
C GLY A 47 -10.73 -3.37 3.73
N LEU A 48 -10.19 -4.55 4.02
CA LEU A 48 -10.95 -5.81 3.99
C LEU A 48 -11.99 -5.90 5.11
N GLU A 49 -11.68 -5.38 6.30
CA GLU A 49 -12.63 -5.30 7.41
C GLU A 49 -13.77 -4.30 7.14
N LYS A 50 -13.46 -3.20 6.42
CA LYS A 50 -14.50 -2.30 5.93
C LYS A 50 -15.45 -3.05 5.00
N PHE A 51 -14.92 -3.79 4.00
CA PHE A 51 -15.74 -4.60 3.10
C PHE A 51 -16.58 -5.62 3.88
N ARG A 52 -15.97 -6.34 4.84
CA ARG A 52 -16.68 -7.32 5.67
C ARG A 52 -17.82 -6.69 6.49
N LYS A 53 -17.59 -5.51 7.07
CA LYS A 53 -18.60 -4.78 7.86
C LYS A 53 -19.78 -4.32 7.01
N GLU A 54 -19.52 -3.86 5.79
CA GLU A 54 -20.55 -3.35 4.89
C GLU A 54 -21.39 -4.45 4.23
N THR A 55 -20.78 -5.60 3.92
CA THR A 55 -21.44 -6.67 3.15
C THR A 55 -21.83 -7.89 3.98
N GLY A 56 -21.27 -8.07 5.18
CA GLY A 56 -21.41 -9.30 5.97
C GLY A 56 -20.58 -10.50 5.43
N ILE A 57 -19.89 -10.33 4.30
CA ILE A 57 -19.13 -11.39 3.64
C ILE A 57 -17.82 -11.64 4.37
N LYS A 58 -17.64 -12.88 4.81
CA LYS A 58 -16.38 -13.33 5.43
C LYS A 58 -15.36 -13.70 4.36
N TYR A 59 -14.08 -13.52 4.67
CA TYR A 59 -12.96 -13.90 3.82
C TYR A 59 -12.01 -14.85 4.56
N ARG A 60 -11.19 -15.60 3.80
CA ARG A 60 -10.09 -16.40 4.35
C ARG A 60 -8.82 -15.56 4.37
N GLU A 61 -7.99 -15.79 5.37
CA GLU A 61 -6.70 -15.12 5.47
C GLU A 61 -5.60 -16.10 5.88
N PHE A 62 -4.39 -15.85 5.34
CA PHE A 62 -3.15 -16.43 5.82
C PHE A 62 -2.10 -15.34 5.92
N GLU A 63 -1.10 -15.58 6.75
CA GLU A 63 0.06 -14.72 6.93
C GLU A 63 1.32 -15.51 6.61
N VAL A 64 2.15 -14.98 5.71
CA VAL A 64 3.44 -15.57 5.33
C VAL A 64 4.46 -15.27 6.43
N ARG A 65 5.09 -16.31 6.95
CA ARG A 65 6.20 -16.21 7.91
C ARG A 65 7.53 -16.64 7.33
N GLN A 66 7.48 -17.42 6.26
CA GLN A 66 8.65 -17.92 5.52
C GLN A 66 8.33 -17.88 4.02
N GLU A 67 9.29 -17.53 3.19
CA GLU A 67 9.09 -17.37 1.75
C GLU A 67 8.50 -18.60 1.06
N ALA A 68 8.92 -19.81 1.46
CA ALA A 68 8.40 -21.06 0.91
C ALA A 68 6.88 -21.26 1.11
N GLN A 69 6.27 -20.58 2.07
CA GLN A 69 4.84 -20.66 2.34
C GLN A 69 3.97 -19.92 1.32
N ARG A 70 4.55 -18.99 0.53
CA ARG A 70 3.80 -18.17 -0.44
C ARG A 70 3.04 -19.04 -1.44
N GLU A 71 3.74 -19.92 -2.15
CA GLU A 71 3.10 -20.83 -3.12
C GLU A 71 2.13 -21.81 -2.43
N GLN A 72 2.52 -22.37 -1.31
CA GLN A 72 1.71 -23.32 -0.55
C GLN A 72 0.35 -22.73 -0.16
N PHE A 73 0.35 -21.51 0.39
CA PHE A 73 -0.88 -20.86 0.84
C PHE A 73 -1.73 -20.39 -0.34
N LEU A 74 -1.14 -19.86 -1.40
CA LEU A 74 -1.88 -19.49 -2.61
C LEU A 74 -2.59 -20.71 -3.22
N ARG A 75 -1.89 -21.86 -3.40
CA ARG A 75 -2.52 -23.11 -3.88
C ARG A 75 -3.62 -23.60 -2.94
N LYS A 76 -3.40 -23.52 -1.62
CA LYS A 76 -4.40 -23.91 -0.63
C LYS A 76 -5.65 -23.06 -0.71
N LEU A 77 -5.52 -21.76 -0.93
CA LEU A 77 -6.66 -20.85 -1.12
C LEU A 77 -7.38 -21.15 -2.43
N ALA A 78 -6.67 -21.25 -3.54
CA ALA A 78 -7.25 -21.50 -4.85
C ALA A 78 -7.95 -22.89 -4.91
N SER A 79 -7.31 -23.97 -4.41
CA SER A 79 -7.90 -25.32 -4.36
C SER A 79 -9.15 -25.42 -3.49
N LYS A 80 -9.32 -24.50 -2.53
CA LYS A 80 -10.54 -24.38 -1.71
C LYS A 80 -11.61 -23.48 -2.34
N GLY A 81 -11.40 -23.06 -3.58
CA GLY A 81 -12.33 -22.22 -4.34
C GLY A 81 -12.42 -20.80 -3.81
N SER A 82 -11.32 -20.25 -3.26
CA SER A 82 -11.28 -18.83 -2.94
C SER A 82 -11.11 -18.01 -4.21
N ASP A 83 -11.91 -16.92 -4.36
CA ASP A 83 -11.93 -16.06 -5.53
C ASP A 83 -12.64 -14.72 -5.20
N PRO A 84 -12.01 -13.53 -5.39
CA PRO A 84 -10.61 -13.34 -5.73
C PRO A 84 -9.66 -13.67 -4.57
N ILE A 85 -8.38 -13.89 -4.90
CA ILE A 85 -7.29 -14.00 -3.93
C ILE A 85 -6.43 -12.75 -4.02
N LEU A 86 -6.34 -11.97 -2.93
CA LEU A 86 -5.46 -10.82 -2.83
C LEU A 86 -4.12 -11.24 -2.20
N ALA A 87 -3.04 -11.12 -2.96
CA ALA A 87 -1.68 -11.28 -2.49
C ALA A 87 -1.10 -9.91 -2.12
N VAL A 88 -0.52 -9.80 -0.94
CA VAL A 88 -0.02 -8.55 -0.39
C VAL A 88 1.48 -8.47 -0.56
N GLY A 89 1.95 -7.46 -1.33
CA GLY A 89 3.37 -7.14 -1.49
C GLY A 89 4.06 -7.85 -2.65
N PHE A 90 5.05 -7.13 -3.19
CA PHE A 90 5.84 -7.53 -4.37
C PHE A 90 6.56 -8.89 -4.20
N GLY A 91 6.94 -9.24 -2.97
CA GLY A 91 7.65 -10.50 -2.68
C GLY A 91 6.86 -11.75 -3.06
N GLN A 92 5.56 -11.63 -3.29
CA GLN A 92 4.69 -12.73 -3.71
C GLN A 92 4.59 -12.90 -5.23
N ALA A 93 5.21 -12.02 -6.04
CA ALA A 93 5.01 -11.97 -7.48
C ALA A 93 5.28 -13.32 -8.18
N ALA A 94 6.43 -13.96 -7.92
CA ALA A 94 6.77 -15.24 -8.53
C ALA A 94 5.79 -16.36 -8.13
N ALA A 95 5.35 -16.38 -6.87
CA ALA A 95 4.39 -17.36 -6.38
C ALA A 95 3.01 -17.15 -7.01
N VAL A 96 2.55 -15.89 -7.13
CA VAL A 96 1.29 -15.54 -7.79
C VAL A 96 1.33 -15.93 -9.25
N GLU A 97 2.39 -15.60 -9.99
CA GLU A 97 2.53 -15.96 -11.40
C GLU A 97 2.43 -17.48 -11.63
N LYS A 98 3.12 -18.25 -10.81
CA LYS A 98 3.12 -19.71 -10.90
C LYS A 98 1.74 -20.28 -10.59
N VAL A 99 1.14 -19.90 -9.47
CA VAL A 99 -0.15 -20.45 -9.03
C VAL A 99 -1.30 -19.97 -9.93
N ALA A 100 -1.25 -18.75 -10.47
CA ALA A 100 -2.26 -18.26 -11.40
C ALA A 100 -2.31 -19.07 -12.69
N LYS A 101 -1.16 -19.58 -13.18
CA LYS A 101 -1.09 -20.51 -14.33
C LYS A 101 -1.72 -21.89 -14.02
N GLU A 102 -1.60 -22.36 -12.77
CA GLU A 102 -2.19 -23.61 -12.30
C GLU A 102 -3.72 -23.52 -12.11
N PHE A 103 -4.22 -22.32 -11.80
CA PHE A 103 -5.63 -22.03 -11.52
C PHE A 103 -6.19 -20.94 -12.43
N PRO A 104 -6.34 -21.18 -13.74
CA PRO A 104 -6.68 -20.14 -14.73
C PRO A 104 -8.07 -19.52 -14.52
N ASN A 105 -8.97 -20.20 -13.82
CA ASN A 105 -10.31 -19.71 -13.51
C ASN A 105 -10.43 -18.97 -12.18
N THR A 106 -9.33 -18.86 -11.41
CA THR A 106 -9.27 -18.10 -10.16
C THR A 106 -8.69 -16.72 -10.45
N ARG A 107 -9.34 -15.67 -9.93
CA ARG A 107 -8.87 -14.28 -10.03
C ARG A 107 -7.84 -14.00 -8.95
N PHE A 108 -6.69 -13.47 -9.34
CA PHE A 108 -5.65 -13.03 -8.42
C PHE A 108 -5.48 -11.52 -8.52
N SER A 109 -5.38 -10.84 -7.39
CA SER A 109 -4.92 -9.46 -7.34
C SER A 109 -3.64 -9.40 -6.50
N ILE A 110 -2.70 -8.54 -6.88
CA ILE A 110 -1.42 -8.40 -6.16
C ILE A 110 -1.06 -6.93 -5.98
N ILE A 111 -0.68 -6.56 -4.76
CA ILE A 111 -0.22 -5.21 -4.42
C ILE A 111 1.27 -5.06 -4.70
N ASP A 112 1.67 -3.88 -5.19
CA ASP A 112 3.05 -3.47 -5.52
C ASP A 112 3.66 -4.22 -6.72
N VAL A 113 2.81 -4.70 -7.65
CA VAL A 113 3.24 -5.38 -8.87
C VAL A 113 2.47 -4.84 -10.07
N ASN A 114 3.20 -4.47 -11.12
CA ASN A 114 2.62 -3.98 -12.39
C ASN A 114 3.28 -4.60 -13.64
N TRP A 115 3.84 -5.81 -13.51
CA TRP A 115 4.53 -6.49 -14.61
C TRP A 115 4.02 -7.91 -14.90
N LEU A 116 3.15 -8.49 -14.05
CA LEU A 116 2.57 -9.82 -14.28
C LEU A 116 1.36 -9.73 -15.21
N ASN A 117 1.56 -10.06 -16.48
CA ASN A 117 0.52 -9.95 -17.51
C ASN A 117 -0.12 -11.32 -17.81
N LEU A 118 -1.01 -11.79 -16.93
CA LEU A 118 -1.82 -12.99 -17.13
C LEU A 118 -3.32 -12.62 -17.11
N PRO A 119 -4.18 -13.39 -17.86
CA PRO A 119 -5.60 -13.05 -18.02
C PRO A 119 -6.42 -13.12 -16.72
N ASN A 120 -5.86 -13.70 -15.67
CA ASN A 120 -6.49 -13.84 -14.35
C ASN A 120 -5.69 -13.10 -13.24
N ILE A 121 -4.80 -12.18 -13.60
CA ILE A 121 -4.06 -11.35 -12.63
C ILE A 121 -4.43 -9.88 -12.79
N GLN A 122 -4.69 -9.21 -11.66
CA GLN A 122 -4.77 -7.76 -11.54
C GLN A 122 -3.61 -7.28 -10.67
N GLY A 123 -2.68 -6.54 -11.25
CA GLY A 123 -1.60 -5.86 -10.53
C GLY A 123 -2.01 -4.47 -10.09
N ILE A 124 -1.68 -4.10 -8.87
CA ILE A 124 -1.96 -2.77 -8.31
C ILE A 124 -0.65 -2.19 -7.79
N ALA A 125 -0.21 -1.07 -8.37
CA ALA A 125 0.98 -0.36 -7.98
C ALA A 125 0.66 1.10 -7.65
N PHE A 126 1.55 1.76 -6.96
CA PHE A 126 1.34 3.14 -6.53
C PHE A 126 2.46 4.05 -7.06
N LYS A 127 2.19 5.34 -7.13
CA LYS A 127 3.20 6.35 -7.42
C LYS A 127 3.74 6.94 -6.11
N GLU A 128 4.43 6.09 -5.35
CA GLU A 128 4.95 6.43 -4.02
C GLU A 128 5.89 7.64 -4.06
N HIS A 129 6.60 7.86 -5.18
CA HIS A 129 7.43 9.03 -5.39
C HIS A 129 6.62 10.34 -5.32
N GLU A 130 5.37 10.36 -5.81
CA GLU A 130 4.51 11.54 -5.76
C GLU A 130 4.10 11.87 -4.32
N GLY A 131 3.66 10.86 -3.53
CA GLY A 131 3.31 11.05 -2.11
C GLY A 131 4.51 11.42 -1.25
N SER A 132 5.67 10.77 -1.48
CA SER A 132 6.92 11.05 -0.79
C SER A 132 7.45 12.46 -1.10
N PHE A 133 7.23 12.96 -2.32
CA PHE A 133 7.55 14.35 -2.66
C PHE A 133 6.80 15.34 -1.76
N LEU A 134 5.49 15.13 -1.52
CA LEU A 134 4.70 16.02 -0.67
C LEU A 134 5.22 16.08 0.76
N VAL A 135 5.57 14.94 1.35
CA VAL A 135 6.12 14.93 2.71
C VAL A 135 7.56 15.41 2.75
N GLY A 136 8.31 15.33 1.64
CA GLY A 136 9.60 15.99 1.45
C GLY A 136 9.49 17.52 1.48
N VAL A 137 8.46 18.05 0.82
CA VAL A 137 8.12 19.51 0.88
C VAL A 137 7.84 19.92 2.33
N LEU A 138 7.03 19.15 3.06
CA LEU A 138 6.75 19.44 4.49
C LEU A 138 8.02 19.41 5.33
N ALA A 139 8.87 18.40 5.14
CA ALA A 139 10.13 18.26 5.87
C ALA A 139 11.05 19.48 5.66
N ALA A 140 11.25 19.89 4.40
CA ALA A 140 12.10 21.03 4.09
C ALA A 140 11.57 22.37 4.65
N MET A 141 10.25 22.55 4.66
CA MET A 141 9.62 23.75 5.23
C MET A 141 9.65 23.77 6.76
N LYS A 142 9.68 22.60 7.41
CA LYS A 142 9.64 22.46 8.87
C LYS A 142 11.02 22.41 9.50
N SER A 143 12.00 21.85 8.81
CA SER A 143 13.36 21.67 9.33
C SER A 143 13.98 23.01 9.72
N GLN A 144 14.59 23.05 10.90
CA GLN A 144 15.33 24.20 11.43
C GLN A 144 16.83 24.03 11.26
N THR A 145 17.30 22.78 11.14
CA THR A 145 18.73 22.48 11.02
C THR A 145 19.19 22.41 9.57
N GLY A 146 18.27 22.35 8.62
CA GLY A 146 18.59 22.09 7.22
C GLY A 146 19.11 20.65 6.99
N LYS A 147 18.81 19.71 7.91
CA LYS A 147 19.19 18.30 7.82
C LYS A 147 17.99 17.43 8.15
N VAL A 148 17.65 16.53 7.23
CA VAL A 148 16.54 15.59 7.40
C VAL A 148 17.01 14.16 7.07
N GLY A 149 16.22 13.16 7.43
CA GLY A 149 16.56 11.75 7.23
C GLY A 149 15.48 10.95 6.55
N PHE A 150 15.90 9.81 5.99
CA PHE A 150 15.04 8.76 5.46
C PHE A 150 15.53 7.40 5.96
N VAL A 151 14.65 6.63 6.58
CA VAL A 151 14.88 5.23 6.96
C VAL A 151 13.95 4.36 6.11
N GLY A 152 14.54 3.59 5.20
CA GLY A 152 13.82 2.61 4.40
C GLY A 152 13.87 1.23 5.04
N GLY A 153 12.90 0.39 4.72
CA GLY A 153 12.90 -1.01 5.08
C GLY A 153 13.94 -1.79 4.28
N MET A 154 13.49 -2.68 3.42
CA MET A 154 14.36 -3.50 2.58
C MET A 154 15.05 -2.66 1.48
N ASP A 155 16.35 -2.90 1.23
CA ASP A 155 17.12 -2.21 0.19
C ASP A 155 16.75 -2.75 -1.20
N ILE A 156 15.72 -2.17 -1.80
CA ILE A 156 15.16 -2.56 -3.11
C ILE A 156 14.69 -1.33 -3.88
N PRO A 157 14.55 -1.42 -5.23
CA PRO A 157 14.15 -0.28 -6.06
C PRO A 157 12.84 0.39 -5.64
N LEU A 158 11.87 -0.38 -5.17
CA LEU A 158 10.60 0.15 -4.67
C LEU A 158 10.81 1.11 -3.47
N ILE A 159 11.69 0.79 -2.54
CA ILE A 159 11.96 1.65 -1.38
C ILE A 159 12.83 2.85 -1.76
N HIS A 160 13.74 2.67 -2.72
CA HIS A 160 14.43 3.81 -3.32
C HIS A 160 13.49 4.78 -4.05
N LYS A 161 12.36 4.31 -4.56
CA LYS A 161 11.32 5.17 -5.16
C LYS A 161 10.71 6.13 -4.11
N PHE A 162 10.42 5.66 -2.89
CA PHE A 162 10.02 6.52 -1.77
C PHE A 162 11.13 7.51 -1.42
N ALA A 163 12.36 7.02 -1.23
CA ALA A 163 13.51 7.85 -0.88
C ALA A 163 13.76 8.95 -1.90
N CYS A 164 13.78 8.60 -3.19
CA CYS A 164 14.03 9.56 -4.27
C CYS A 164 12.90 10.60 -4.37
N GLY A 165 11.63 10.20 -4.24
CA GLY A 165 10.50 11.13 -4.19
C GLY A 165 10.65 12.13 -3.04
N TYR A 166 11.01 11.63 -1.86
CA TYR A 166 11.25 12.46 -0.67
C TYR A 166 12.39 13.47 -0.89
N VAL A 167 13.54 13.01 -1.39
CA VAL A 167 14.68 13.88 -1.69
C VAL A 167 14.30 14.96 -2.70
N GLN A 168 13.60 14.60 -3.78
CA GLN A 168 13.13 15.57 -4.77
C GLN A 168 12.22 16.63 -4.15
N GLY A 169 11.30 16.25 -3.27
CA GLY A 169 10.42 17.18 -2.55
C GLY A 169 11.19 18.12 -1.63
N VAL A 170 12.17 17.59 -0.88
CA VAL A 170 13.07 18.39 -0.04
C VAL A 170 13.84 19.41 -0.87
N LYS A 171 14.50 18.96 -1.93
CA LYS A 171 15.33 19.81 -2.81
C LYS A 171 14.52 20.82 -3.63
N HIS A 172 13.26 20.54 -3.91
CA HIS A 172 12.33 21.47 -4.56
C HIS A 172 12.10 22.73 -3.71
N ILE A 173 12.10 22.61 -2.39
CA ILE A 173 11.92 23.74 -1.47
C ILE A 173 13.24 24.40 -1.16
N ASN A 174 14.25 23.61 -0.82
CA ASN A 174 15.58 24.12 -0.47
C ASN A 174 16.67 23.14 -0.92
N PRO A 175 17.40 23.44 -2.02
CA PRO A 175 18.49 22.59 -2.52
C PRO A 175 19.63 22.38 -1.51
N GLY A 176 19.79 23.27 -0.53
CA GLY A 176 20.84 23.20 0.50
C GLY A 176 20.57 22.23 1.63
N VAL A 177 19.34 21.71 1.78
CA VAL A 177 19.01 20.75 2.84
C VAL A 177 19.71 19.42 2.60
N VAL A 178 20.40 18.90 3.62
CA VAL A 178 21.04 17.58 3.59
C VAL A 178 20.01 16.50 3.89
N VAL A 179 20.01 15.42 3.10
CA VAL A 179 19.13 14.26 3.30
C VAL A 179 19.95 13.02 3.58
N TYR A 180 19.95 12.57 4.84
CA TYR A 180 20.56 11.28 5.21
C TYR A 180 19.63 10.13 4.79
N GLN A 181 20.19 9.07 4.19
CA GLN A 181 19.40 7.91 3.76
C GLN A 181 20.04 6.61 4.27
N LYS A 182 19.25 5.73 4.88
CA LYS A 182 19.68 4.40 5.31
C LYS A 182 18.55 3.39 5.11
N MET A 183 18.92 2.17 4.71
CA MET A 183 18.02 1.01 4.69
C MET A 183 18.27 0.14 5.91
N THR A 184 17.23 -0.54 6.40
CA THR A 184 17.33 -1.38 7.59
C THR A 184 17.94 -2.75 7.30
N GLY A 185 17.84 -3.23 6.04
CA GLY A 185 18.43 -4.49 5.63
C GLY A 185 18.11 -4.86 4.18
N THR A 186 18.52 -6.07 3.79
CA THR A 186 18.34 -6.61 2.43
C THR A 186 17.41 -7.83 2.39
N THR A 187 16.85 -8.23 3.53
CA THR A 187 15.95 -9.38 3.67
C THR A 187 14.59 -8.92 4.23
N PRO A 188 13.54 -9.74 4.16
CA PRO A 188 12.23 -9.41 4.71
C PRO A 188 12.20 -9.09 6.22
N ALA A 189 13.22 -9.50 6.99
CA ALA A 189 13.36 -9.10 8.39
C ALA A 189 13.43 -7.58 8.57
N ALA A 190 13.86 -6.85 7.54
CA ALA A 190 13.89 -5.39 7.50
C ALA A 190 12.52 -4.71 7.73
N TRP A 191 11.42 -5.44 7.59
CA TRP A 191 10.06 -4.92 7.79
C TRP A 191 9.56 -5.01 9.24
N ASN A 192 10.27 -5.74 10.11
CA ASN A 192 9.82 -5.96 11.49
C ASN A 192 11.00 -5.96 12.49
N ASP A 193 11.79 -4.89 12.45
CA ASP A 193 12.91 -4.63 13.37
C ASP A 193 12.85 -3.18 13.90
N PRO A 194 11.91 -2.85 14.81
CA PRO A 194 11.79 -1.51 15.38
C PRO A 194 13.06 -1.03 16.09
N ALA A 195 13.83 -1.95 16.70
CA ALA A 195 15.08 -1.61 17.37
C ALA A 195 16.12 -1.06 16.37
N ARG A 196 16.24 -1.70 15.20
CA ARG A 196 17.10 -1.22 14.11
C ARG A 196 16.61 0.12 13.56
N GLY A 197 15.29 0.28 13.39
CA GLY A 197 14.67 1.55 12.99
C GLY A 197 15.03 2.69 13.93
N ALA A 198 14.87 2.48 15.24
CA ALA A 198 15.21 3.46 16.27
C ALA A 198 16.70 3.81 16.27
N GLN A 199 17.58 2.81 16.15
CA GLN A 199 19.03 3.02 16.09
C GLN A 199 19.44 3.90 14.90
N LEU A 200 18.90 3.66 13.71
CA LEU A 200 19.20 4.43 12.52
C LEU A 200 18.68 5.87 12.62
N ALA A 201 17.46 6.05 13.12
CA ALA A 201 16.89 7.37 13.33
C ALA A 201 17.70 8.18 14.34
N LYS A 202 18.05 7.55 15.48
CA LYS A 202 18.90 8.20 16.50
C LYS A 202 20.24 8.66 15.93
N ALA A 203 20.90 7.83 15.16
CA ALA A 203 22.18 8.19 14.52
C ALA A 203 22.04 9.39 13.57
N MET A 204 20.89 9.53 12.88
CA MET A 204 20.61 10.71 12.05
C MET A 204 20.34 11.93 12.90
N TYR A 205 19.60 11.82 14.01
CA TYR A 205 19.38 12.92 14.94
C TYR A 205 20.69 13.39 15.60
N ASP A 206 21.55 12.46 16.01
CA ASP A 206 22.89 12.77 16.54
C ASP A 206 23.78 13.49 15.48
N SER A 207 23.55 13.22 14.19
CA SER A 207 24.21 13.90 13.06
C SER A 207 23.57 15.25 12.71
N GLY A 208 22.57 15.66 13.47
CA GLY A 208 21.90 16.96 13.38
C GLY A 208 20.62 16.97 12.54
N ALA A 209 20.11 15.84 12.08
CA ALA A 209 18.76 15.79 11.50
C ALA A 209 17.72 16.16 12.55
N ASP A 210 16.65 16.84 12.14
CA ASP A 210 15.54 17.19 13.03
C ASP A 210 14.21 16.53 12.61
N ILE A 211 14.18 15.91 11.43
CA ILE A 211 13.02 15.16 10.91
C ILE A 211 13.52 13.90 10.21
N VAL A 212 12.93 12.74 10.51
CA VAL A 212 13.24 11.47 9.84
C VAL A 212 11.95 10.82 9.29
N TYR A 213 11.92 10.57 7.98
CA TYR A 213 10.85 9.84 7.32
C TYR A 213 11.11 8.34 7.33
N ALA A 214 10.12 7.54 7.73
CA ALA A 214 10.20 6.08 7.81
C ALA A 214 9.31 5.41 6.76
N ALA A 215 9.92 4.77 5.76
CA ALA A 215 9.22 3.89 4.81
C ALA A 215 9.67 2.44 5.04
N ALA A 216 9.25 1.84 6.17
CA ALA A 216 9.85 0.62 6.70
C ALA A 216 8.86 -0.36 7.39
N GLY A 217 7.55 -0.24 7.14
CA GLY A 217 6.56 -1.11 7.79
C GLY A 217 6.63 -1.02 9.31
N GLY A 218 6.55 -2.17 10.00
CA GLY A 218 6.64 -2.24 11.47
C GLY A 218 7.96 -1.72 12.06
N THR A 219 9.06 -1.80 11.30
CA THR A 219 10.36 -1.18 11.67
C THR A 219 10.24 0.34 11.85
N GLY A 220 9.33 0.98 11.10
CA GLY A 220 9.05 2.41 11.20
C GLY A 220 8.57 2.85 12.59
N LEU A 221 7.92 1.97 13.36
CA LEU A 221 7.48 2.27 14.73
C LEU A 221 8.65 2.68 15.62
N GLY A 222 9.82 2.05 15.44
CA GLY A 222 11.04 2.43 16.15
C GLY A 222 11.54 3.81 15.75
N VAL A 223 11.39 4.21 14.48
CA VAL A 223 11.75 5.57 14.02
C VAL A 223 10.85 6.62 14.66
N LEU A 224 9.53 6.37 14.68
CA LEU A 224 8.56 7.28 15.32
C LEU A 224 8.82 7.42 16.81
N GLN A 225 9.11 6.32 17.50
CA GLN A 225 9.47 6.34 18.91
C GLN A 225 10.77 7.11 19.17
N ALA A 226 11.81 6.85 18.37
CA ALA A 226 13.08 7.56 18.52
C ALA A 226 12.94 9.08 18.30
N ALA A 227 12.01 9.52 17.43
CA ALA A 227 11.72 10.94 17.27
C ALA A 227 11.18 11.55 18.58
N ALA A 228 10.19 10.90 19.19
CA ALA A 228 9.61 11.35 20.46
C ALA A 228 10.66 11.37 21.59
N ASP A 229 11.45 10.28 21.72
CA ASP A 229 12.48 10.16 22.76
C ASP A 229 13.59 11.22 22.65
N ASN A 230 13.86 11.73 21.44
CA ASN A 230 14.89 12.73 21.18
C ASN A 230 14.31 14.15 21.00
N ASN A 231 13.02 14.35 21.26
CA ASN A 231 12.31 15.63 21.01
C ASN A 231 12.54 16.15 19.58
N LYS A 232 12.44 15.25 18.61
CA LYS A 232 12.59 15.49 17.17
C LYS A 232 11.28 15.10 16.45
N LEU A 233 11.23 15.31 15.15
CA LEU A 233 10.07 14.96 14.34
C LEU A 233 10.33 13.72 13.48
N SER A 234 9.24 13.02 13.18
CA SER A 234 9.22 11.92 12.24
C SER A 234 8.13 12.11 11.18
N ILE A 235 8.18 11.30 10.13
CA ILE A 235 7.11 11.18 9.14
C ILE A 235 6.79 9.69 9.00
N GLY A 236 5.51 9.36 9.12
CA GLY A 236 4.98 8.00 8.97
C GLY A 236 4.74 7.62 7.51
N VAL A 237 4.28 6.37 7.28
CA VAL A 237 4.05 5.80 5.95
C VAL A 237 2.82 4.90 5.88
N ASP A 238 2.30 4.71 4.67
CA ASP A 238 1.16 3.89 4.27
C ASP A 238 -0.15 4.34 4.92
N SER A 239 -0.30 4.10 6.21
CA SER A 239 -1.44 4.51 7.02
C SER A 239 -1.21 5.85 7.71
N ASN A 240 -2.28 6.49 8.20
CA ASN A 240 -2.13 7.65 9.06
C ASN A 240 -1.59 7.21 10.43
N GLN A 241 -0.32 7.49 10.67
CA GLN A 241 0.43 7.14 11.88
C GLN A 241 0.58 8.31 12.86
N ASN A 242 -0.04 9.48 12.59
CA ASN A 242 0.10 10.69 13.39
C ASN A 242 -0.26 10.47 14.87
N HIS A 243 -1.24 9.60 15.14
CA HIS A 243 -1.72 9.27 16.48
C HIS A 243 -0.77 8.40 17.30
N LEU A 244 0.24 7.76 16.66
CA LEU A 244 1.17 6.87 17.37
C LEU A 244 2.14 7.64 18.27
N GLN A 245 2.56 8.84 17.84
CA GLN A 245 3.38 9.75 18.64
C GLN A 245 2.87 11.18 18.43
N PRO A 246 1.74 11.56 19.07
CA PRO A 246 1.11 12.87 18.88
C PRO A 246 2.09 14.02 19.20
N GLY A 247 2.20 14.97 18.29
CA GLY A 247 3.13 16.10 18.41
C GLY A 247 4.57 15.81 17.97
N PHE A 248 4.89 14.55 17.62
CA PHE A 248 6.21 14.16 17.10
C PHE A 248 6.15 13.56 15.69
N VAL A 249 4.96 13.25 15.16
CA VAL A 249 4.76 12.86 13.77
C VAL A 249 4.28 14.08 12.98
N LEU A 250 5.15 14.63 12.12
CA LEU A 250 4.84 15.81 11.31
C LEU A 250 3.71 15.55 10.33
N SER A 251 3.69 14.36 9.73
CA SER A 251 2.68 13.86 8.81
C SER A 251 2.90 12.37 8.57
N SER A 252 2.01 11.73 7.81
CA SER A 252 2.25 10.41 7.24
C SER A 252 2.07 10.47 5.73
N MET A 253 3.00 9.87 4.98
CA MET A 253 2.83 9.65 3.55
C MET A 253 1.82 8.52 3.37
N LEU A 254 0.62 8.88 2.94
CA LEU A 254 -0.46 7.93 2.75
C LEU A 254 -0.26 7.14 1.46
N LYS A 255 -0.36 5.81 1.57
CA LYS A 255 -0.47 4.88 0.46
C LYS A 255 -1.74 4.07 0.67
N ARG A 256 -2.75 4.33 -0.15
CA ARG A 256 -4.13 3.90 0.07
C ARG A 256 -4.35 2.42 -0.26
N VAL A 257 -3.52 1.58 0.34
CA VAL A 257 -3.66 0.12 0.24
C VAL A 257 -4.97 -0.40 0.85
N ASP A 258 -5.52 0.35 1.80
CA ASP A 258 -6.85 0.12 2.38
C ASP A 258 -7.96 0.20 1.31
N VAL A 259 -7.94 1.27 0.50
CA VAL A 259 -8.89 1.44 -0.60
C VAL A 259 -8.67 0.39 -1.68
N ALA A 260 -7.39 0.12 -2.03
CA ALA A 260 -7.07 -0.89 -3.04
C ALA A 260 -7.58 -2.29 -2.65
N ALA A 261 -7.36 -2.70 -1.39
CA ALA A 261 -7.83 -3.99 -0.88
C ALA A 261 -9.37 -4.08 -0.85
N TYR A 262 -10.04 -3.03 -0.37
CA TYR A 262 -11.49 -2.92 -0.41
C TYR A 262 -12.03 -3.07 -1.85
N GLU A 263 -11.48 -2.35 -2.81
CA GLU A 263 -11.91 -2.37 -4.22
C GLU A 263 -11.65 -3.71 -4.91
N VAL A 264 -10.61 -4.46 -4.54
CA VAL A 264 -10.39 -5.83 -5.03
C VAL A 264 -11.56 -6.72 -4.65
N PHE A 265 -11.98 -6.71 -3.38
CA PHE A 265 -13.08 -7.55 -2.94
C PHE A 265 -14.42 -7.06 -3.47
N LYS A 266 -14.65 -5.75 -3.47
CA LYS A 266 -15.87 -5.14 -4.00
C LYS A 266 -16.05 -5.47 -5.47
N SER A 267 -15.02 -5.24 -6.31
CA SER A 267 -15.09 -5.53 -7.74
C SER A 267 -15.22 -7.03 -8.03
N GLY A 268 -14.61 -7.87 -7.19
CA GLY A 268 -14.81 -9.31 -7.25
C GLY A 268 -16.26 -9.73 -6.95
N HIS A 269 -16.90 -9.06 -6.01
CA HIS A 269 -18.26 -9.31 -5.56
C HIS A 269 -19.31 -8.81 -6.57
N ASP A 270 -19.15 -7.59 -7.10
CA ASP A 270 -20.09 -6.98 -8.04
C ASP A 270 -19.84 -7.39 -9.51
N GLY A 271 -18.81 -8.21 -9.77
CA GLY A 271 -18.48 -8.72 -11.12
C GLY A 271 -17.71 -7.72 -11.99
N SER A 272 -17.30 -6.55 -11.47
CA SER A 272 -16.56 -5.54 -12.22
C SER A 272 -15.03 -5.75 -12.22
N TRP A 273 -14.54 -6.78 -11.54
CA TRP A 273 -13.12 -7.11 -11.50
C TRP A 273 -12.57 -7.37 -12.91
N LYS A 274 -11.42 -6.78 -13.23
CA LYS A 274 -10.73 -6.96 -14.51
C LYS A 274 -9.25 -7.23 -14.31
N PRO A 275 -8.64 -8.11 -15.13
CA PRO A 275 -7.18 -8.25 -15.14
C PRO A 275 -6.49 -7.01 -15.68
N GLY A 276 -5.15 -7.00 -15.59
CA GLY A 276 -4.31 -5.89 -16.04
C GLY A 276 -3.77 -5.06 -14.89
N PHE A 277 -3.40 -3.82 -15.14
CA PHE A 277 -2.70 -2.99 -14.15
C PHE A 277 -3.52 -1.78 -13.74
N LYS A 278 -3.48 -1.48 -12.44
CA LYS A 278 -3.94 -0.21 -11.87
C LYS A 278 -2.73 0.48 -11.25
N ILE A 279 -2.48 1.73 -11.62
CA ILE A 279 -1.41 2.55 -11.06
C ILE A 279 -2.05 3.75 -10.38
N LEU A 280 -1.88 3.86 -9.07
CA LEU A 280 -2.58 4.81 -8.22
C LEU A 280 -1.61 5.88 -7.71
N GLY A 281 -1.75 7.09 -8.21
CA GLY A 281 -0.98 8.26 -7.80
C GLY A 281 -1.81 9.30 -7.05
N LEU A 282 -1.35 10.55 -7.06
CA LEU A 282 -2.07 11.68 -6.48
C LEU A 282 -3.39 11.97 -7.22
N ALA A 283 -3.43 11.75 -8.53
CA ALA A 283 -4.62 11.97 -9.35
C ALA A 283 -5.75 10.99 -9.02
N GLU A 284 -5.40 9.76 -8.65
CA GLU A 284 -6.32 8.69 -8.26
C GLU A 284 -6.56 8.63 -6.74
N ASP A 285 -6.06 9.60 -5.97
CA ASP A 285 -6.05 9.58 -4.50
C ASP A 285 -5.44 8.29 -3.90
N GLY A 286 -4.53 7.66 -4.67
CA GLY A 286 -3.83 6.44 -4.25
C GLY A 286 -2.68 6.71 -3.29
N VAL A 287 -2.10 7.90 -3.33
CA VAL A 287 -1.09 8.39 -2.39
C VAL A 287 -1.41 9.82 -1.95
N GLY A 288 -0.84 10.24 -0.82
CA GLY A 288 -1.09 11.57 -0.30
C GLY A 288 -0.30 11.86 0.97
N TRP A 289 -0.81 12.78 1.79
CA TRP A 289 -0.27 13.14 3.08
C TRP A 289 -1.38 13.34 4.11
N SER A 290 -1.08 13.22 5.39
CA SER A 290 -2.09 13.31 6.46
C SER A 290 -1.99 14.60 7.25
N LEU A 291 -3.16 15.14 7.61
CA LEU A 291 -3.32 16.27 8.53
C LEU A 291 -4.56 16.04 9.39
N ASP A 292 -4.38 15.96 10.69
CA ASP A 292 -5.43 15.75 11.68
C ASP A 292 -5.12 16.45 13.01
N GLU A 293 -5.87 16.20 14.07
CA GLU A 293 -5.71 16.78 15.39
C GLU A 293 -4.36 16.48 16.05
N HIS A 294 -3.71 15.37 15.71
CA HIS A 294 -2.44 14.95 16.33
C HIS A 294 -1.23 15.72 15.79
N ASN A 295 -1.32 16.25 14.56
CA ASN A 295 -0.22 17.00 13.93
C ASN A 295 -0.60 18.43 13.52
N ALA A 296 -1.84 18.88 13.76
CA ALA A 296 -2.31 20.21 13.35
C ALA A 296 -1.44 21.36 13.89
N LYS A 297 -0.87 21.21 15.09
CA LYS A 297 0.02 22.22 15.68
C LYS A 297 1.42 22.26 15.03
N LEU A 298 1.81 21.21 14.33
CA LEU A 298 3.11 21.12 13.66
C LEU A 298 3.08 21.72 12.25
N VAL A 299 1.92 21.70 11.59
CA VAL A 299 1.72 22.15 10.21
C VAL A 299 1.06 23.51 10.18
N THR A 300 1.80 24.53 9.74
CA THR A 300 1.25 25.88 9.58
C THR A 300 0.33 25.97 8.36
N SER A 301 -0.52 27.01 8.31
CA SER A 301 -1.36 27.28 7.16
C SER A 301 -0.55 27.47 5.87
N ALA A 302 0.62 28.11 5.97
CA ALA A 302 1.54 28.28 4.84
C ALA A 302 2.08 26.94 4.32
N MET A 303 2.46 26.02 5.22
CA MET A 303 2.90 24.66 4.86
C MET A 303 1.78 23.91 4.16
N LYS A 304 0.57 23.88 4.74
CA LYS A 304 -0.61 23.25 4.13
C LYS A 304 -0.86 23.81 2.73
N SER A 305 -0.92 25.12 2.57
CA SER A 305 -1.18 25.77 1.27
C SER A 305 -0.11 25.41 0.24
N LYS A 306 1.18 25.36 0.64
CA LYS A 306 2.27 25.01 -0.26
C LYS A 306 2.18 23.54 -0.73
N VAL A 307 1.92 22.61 0.20
CA VAL A 307 1.80 21.19 -0.16
C VAL A 307 0.61 20.94 -1.07
N GLU A 308 -0.55 21.57 -0.82
CA GLU A 308 -1.72 21.45 -1.68
C GLU A 308 -1.50 22.09 -3.05
N GLN A 309 -0.74 23.19 -3.14
CA GLN A 309 -0.36 23.74 -4.43
C GLN A 309 0.56 22.78 -5.19
N VAL A 310 1.59 22.23 -4.54
CA VAL A 310 2.49 21.24 -5.13
C VAL A 310 1.73 19.99 -5.59
N ARG A 311 0.77 19.50 -4.79
CA ARG A 311 -0.11 18.38 -5.17
C ARG A 311 -0.84 18.68 -6.48
N LYS A 312 -1.43 19.87 -6.61
CA LYS A 312 -2.12 20.29 -7.83
C LYS A 312 -1.16 20.38 -9.01
N ASP A 313 0.03 20.91 -8.81
CA ASP A 313 1.05 21.05 -9.87
C ASP A 313 1.59 19.70 -10.35
N ILE A 314 1.72 18.71 -9.47
CA ILE A 314 2.07 17.34 -9.87
C ILE A 314 0.94 16.71 -10.68
N ILE A 315 -0.31 16.81 -10.22
CA ILE A 315 -1.49 16.26 -10.93
C ILE A 315 -1.65 16.92 -12.31
N ALA A 316 -1.41 18.22 -12.41
CA ALA A 316 -1.47 18.96 -13.66
C ALA A 316 -0.25 18.73 -14.59
N GLY A 317 0.80 18.02 -14.11
CA GLY A 317 2.02 17.75 -14.86
C GLY A 317 3.01 18.94 -14.91
N ASN A 318 2.76 20.03 -14.17
CA ASN A 318 3.66 21.18 -14.04
C ASN A 318 4.92 20.82 -13.26
N ILE A 319 4.80 19.91 -12.27
CA ILE A 319 5.93 19.30 -11.56
C ILE A 319 5.97 17.82 -11.95
N LYS A 320 7.10 17.39 -12.52
CA LYS A 320 7.35 15.97 -12.86
C LYS A 320 8.25 15.37 -11.79
N VAL A 321 7.70 14.51 -10.96
CA VAL A 321 8.48 13.75 -9.99
C VAL A 321 9.07 12.54 -10.67
N HIS A 322 10.39 12.41 -10.64
CA HIS A 322 11.08 11.28 -11.26
C HIS A 322 10.80 9.99 -10.48
N ASP A 323 10.37 8.94 -11.19
CA ASP A 323 10.24 7.60 -10.64
C ASP A 323 11.59 6.87 -10.69
N TYR A 324 12.17 6.57 -9.53
CA TYR A 324 13.43 5.84 -9.41
C TYR A 324 13.41 4.52 -10.18
N MET A 325 12.27 3.82 -10.19
CA MET A 325 12.16 2.52 -10.86
C MET A 325 12.25 2.62 -12.40
N SER A 326 12.18 3.81 -12.98
CA SER A 326 12.31 4.00 -14.43
C SER A 326 13.73 3.73 -14.94
N ASN A 327 14.76 3.96 -14.12
CA ASN A 327 16.17 3.82 -14.51
C ASN A 327 17.12 3.48 -13.35
N ASN A 328 16.60 3.23 -12.15
CA ASN A 328 17.33 2.97 -10.90
C ASN A 328 18.31 4.09 -10.51
N LYS A 329 17.96 5.34 -10.80
CA LYS A 329 18.74 6.53 -10.46
C LYS A 329 17.84 7.60 -9.86
N CYS A 330 18.36 8.36 -8.92
CA CYS A 330 17.71 9.58 -8.44
C CYS A 330 18.40 10.81 -9.04
N PRO A 331 17.68 11.75 -9.66
CA PRO A 331 18.29 12.90 -10.34
C PRO A 331 18.89 13.92 -9.39
N VAL A 332 18.59 13.83 -8.10
CA VAL A 332 19.05 14.73 -7.02
C VAL A 332 19.49 13.92 -5.80
N GLN A 333 20.42 14.47 -5.00
CA GLN A 333 20.94 13.85 -3.79
C GLN A 333 20.87 14.81 -2.60
#